data_52646f2029f5c1705db86037523c7802
#
_entry.id   52646f2029f5c1705db86037523c7802
#
_cell.length_a   1.000
_cell.length_b   1.000
_cell.length_c   1.000
_cell.angle_alpha   90.00
_cell.angle_beta   90.00
_cell.angle_gamma   90.00
#
_symmetry.space_group_name_H-M   'P 1'
#
loop_
_entity.id
_entity.type
_entity.pdbx_description
1 polymer ?
#
loop_
_entity_poly.entity_id
_entity_poly.type
_entity_poly.pdbx_seq_one_letter_code
_entity_poly.pdbx_strand_id
1 'polypeptide(L)'
;MSEIKKDESVVAKATSTEKAAKSEKKINSKKATGLTKKTKKANSSQKFSQVDSKKKIENKINAFFEANKEFGIRKLVSVNKLMEANANIGSQAKYWNPKMKPFIYGRKSGRNYIIDLLKCMVFLDRAYKFLTDLTKEGGRVLLVGTRGEIIKNHVKEESKRAKCFYVNQRWLGGTLTNFRTINKSIIKLNNLIMIQLSDEIKKYSKKEQLQKIKETERLGKFFGGIRTMKGLPQALIVLDPVVEHNAVVEAHKLHIPVIALANTNADPSLIDFIIPCNTSSIKTVYLMTSILCDAICEGLGEPTAVVGKNDDEIILPDLAKNVQNQEIINRTSFTKGAIKDDATPEIESNKTVE
;
A
#
# COMPACT_ATOMS: atom_id res chain seq x y z
N MET A 1 48.36 55.39 -45.10
CA MET A 1 47.88 55.92 -43.79
C MET A 1 46.50 55.37 -43.38
N SER A 2 45.88 54.40 -44.06
CA SER A 2 44.52 53.88 -43.73
C SER A 2 44.55 52.49 -43.08
N GLU A 3 45.67 51.80 -43.02
CA GLU A 3 45.74 50.44 -42.41
C GLU A 3 46.15 50.46 -40.94
N ILE A 4 46.91 51.47 -40.48
CA ILE A 4 47.36 51.56 -39.07
C ILE A 4 46.25 51.91 -38.09
N LYS A 5 45.16 52.56 -38.57
CA LYS A 5 44.01 52.92 -37.72
C LYS A 5 42.99 51.80 -37.47
N LYS A 6 43.09 50.68 -38.19
CA LYS A 6 42.18 49.55 -37.95
C LYS A 6 42.68 48.60 -36.87
N ASP A 7 43.99 48.52 -36.64
CA ASP A 7 44.54 47.62 -35.63
C ASP A 7 44.40 48.13 -34.19
N GLU A 8 44.45 49.44 -33.99
CA GLU A 8 44.21 50.02 -32.66
C GLU A 8 42.76 49.86 -32.19
N SER A 9 41.77 49.85 -33.08
CA SER A 9 40.35 49.67 -32.71
C SER A 9 40.02 48.22 -32.34
N VAL A 10 40.75 47.23 -32.84
CA VAL A 10 40.56 45.83 -32.52
C VAL A 10 41.21 45.48 -31.17
N VAL A 11 42.39 46.02 -30.87
CA VAL A 11 43.09 45.84 -29.59
C VAL A 11 42.30 46.49 -28.42
N ALA A 12 41.72 47.67 -28.64
CA ALA A 12 40.91 48.36 -27.62
C ALA A 12 39.58 47.60 -27.29
N LYS A 13 38.99 46.92 -28.27
CA LYS A 13 37.79 46.09 -28.04
C LYS A 13 38.11 44.74 -27.33
N ALA A 14 39.29 44.14 -27.58
CA ALA A 14 39.70 42.91 -26.91
C ALA A 14 40.01 43.11 -25.43
N THR A 15 40.62 44.25 -25.05
CA THR A 15 40.92 44.56 -23.64
C THR A 15 39.70 44.94 -22.83
N SER A 16 38.67 45.52 -23.44
CA SER A 16 37.40 45.83 -22.77
C SER A 16 36.54 44.58 -22.49
N THR A 17 36.52 43.59 -23.35
CA THR A 17 35.80 42.34 -23.16
C THR A 17 36.48 41.46 -22.10
N GLU A 18 37.79 41.40 -21.99
CA GLU A 18 38.48 40.66 -20.92
C GLU A 18 38.28 41.25 -19.52
N LYS A 19 38.21 42.56 -19.38
CA LYS A 19 37.91 43.24 -18.11
C LYS A 19 36.47 43.03 -17.67
N ALA A 20 35.49 43.00 -18.58
CA ALA A 20 34.10 42.68 -18.29
C ALA A 20 33.92 41.22 -17.86
N ALA A 21 34.57 40.26 -18.55
CA ALA A 21 34.51 38.86 -18.20
C ALA A 21 35.14 38.54 -16.83
N LYS A 22 36.20 39.22 -16.43
CA LYS A 22 36.84 39.07 -15.12
C LYS A 22 35.99 39.70 -13.97
N SER A 23 35.25 40.79 -14.22
CA SER A 23 34.37 41.37 -13.25
C SER A 23 33.11 40.52 -13.03
N GLU A 24 32.51 39.94 -14.06
CA GLU A 24 31.37 39.01 -13.94
C GLU A 24 31.73 37.71 -13.22
N LYS A 25 32.91 37.11 -13.47
CA LYS A 25 33.36 35.96 -12.70
C LYS A 25 33.56 36.23 -11.20
N LYS A 26 34.03 37.39 -10.81
CA LYS A 26 34.17 37.80 -9.40
C LYS A 26 32.83 38.07 -8.72
N ILE A 27 31.84 38.59 -9.44
CA ILE A 27 30.49 38.86 -8.92
C ILE A 27 29.73 37.53 -8.77
N ASN A 28 29.84 36.63 -9.73
CA ASN A 28 29.18 35.31 -9.64
C ASN A 28 29.78 34.39 -8.56
N SER A 29 31.10 34.43 -8.30
CA SER A 29 31.71 33.66 -7.21
C SER A 29 31.28 34.16 -5.82
N LYS A 30 31.10 35.48 -5.62
CA LYS A 30 30.60 36.05 -4.35
C LYS A 30 29.08 35.81 -4.14
N LYS A 31 28.27 35.76 -5.21
CA LYS A 31 26.84 35.37 -5.11
C LYS A 31 26.67 33.86 -4.81
N ALA A 32 27.47 32.99 -5.39
CA ALA A 32 27.38 31.54 -5.13
C ALA A 32 27.75 31.18 -3.68
N THR A 33 28.78 31.79 -3.10
CA THR A 33 29.17 31.53 -1.70
C THR A 33 28.23 32.18 -0.68
N GLY A 34 27.53 33.29 -1.03
CA GLY A 34 26.49 33.88 -0.18
C GLY A 34 25.18 33.09 -0.17
N LEU A 35 24.79 32.48 -1.30
CA LEU A 35 23.58 31.70 -1.39
C LEU A 35 23.70 30.36 -0.63
N THR A 36 24.87 29.70 -0.71
CA THR A 36 25.10 28.41 -0.01
C THR A 36 25.15 28.56 1.51
N LYS A 37 25.61 29.69 2.04
CA LYS A 37 25.58 29.99 3.49
C LYS A 37 24.18 30.34 4.00
N LYS A 38 23.36 31.07 3.22
CA LYS A 38 21.96 31.36 3.57
C LYS A 38 21.06 30.13 3.51
N THR A 39 21.23 29.25 2.53
CA THR A 39 20.44 28.01 2.44
C THR A 39 20.81 27.01 3.52
N LYS A 40 22.08 26.89 3.93
CA LYS A 40 22.48 26.02 5.04
C LYS A 40 21.97 26.53 6.40
N LYS A 41 21.93 27.84 6.65
CA LYS A 41 21.34 28.44 7.89
C LYS A 41 19.81 28.30 7.91
N ALA A 42 19.12 28.49 6.77
CA ALA A 42 17.68 28.31 6.67
C ALA A 42 17.25 26.85 6.86
N ASN A 43 18.02 25.87 6.32
CA ASN A 43 17.74 24.46 6.51
C ASN A 43 18.01 23.97 7.96
N SER A 44 18.98 24.55 8.69
CA SER A 44 19.21 24.20 10.09
C SER A 44 18.13 24.75 11.02
N SER A 45 17.68 26.00 10.81
CA SER A 45 16.58 26.59 11.59
C SER A 45 15.23 25.93 11.30
N GLN A 46 14.97 25.53 10.05
CA GLN A 46 13.75 24.78 9.71
C GLN A 46 13.74 23.34 10.30
N LYS A 47 14.89 22.67 10.36
CA LYS A 47 14.99 21.36 11.04
C LYS A 47 14.79 21.47 12.55
N PHE A 48 15.33 22.50 13.20
CA PHE A 48 15.15 22.73 14.64
C PHE A 48 13.67 23.02 14.99
N SER A 49 13.01 23.90 14.24
CA SER A 49 11.57 24.19 14.45
C SER A 49 10.63 23.03 14.15
N GLN A 50 11.04 22.11 13.26
CA GLN A 50 10.25 20.90 12.97
C GLN A 50 10.39 19.82 14.06
N VAL A 51 11.55 19.71 14.71
CA VAL A 51 11.77 18.77 15.82
C VAL A 51 11.00 19.22 17.06
N ASP A 52 11.02 20.53 17.38
CA ASP A 52 10.27 21.08 18.52
C ASP A 52 8.75 20.98 18.34
N SER A 53 8.26 21.18 17.11
CA SER A 53 6.85 21.00 16.81
C SER A 53 6.42 19.53 16.89
N LYS A 54 7.26 18.57 16.47
CA LYS A 54 6.98 17.14 16.62
C LYS A 54 6.89 16.73 18.10
N LYS A 55 7.86 17.13 18.93
CA LYS A 55 7.83 16.88 20.37
C LYS A 55 6.61 17.48 21.07
N LYS A 56 6.21 18.71 20.71
CA LYS A 56 4.99 19.34 21.26
C LYS A 56 3.71 18.59 20.89
N ILE A 57 3.63 18.05 19.67
CA ILE A 57 2.50 17.24 19.23
C ILE A 57 2.49 15.91 19.99
N GLU A 58 3.62 15.27 20.12
CA GLU A 58 3.77 14.00 20.83
C GLU A 58 3.40 14.11 22.31
N ASN A 59 3.84 15.19 22.98
CA ASN A 59 3.47 15.47 24.37
C ASN A 59 1.95 15.69 24.53
N LYS A 60 1.30 16.41 23.61
CA LYS A 60 -0.16 16.57 23.63
C LYS A 60 -0.89 15.25 23.42
N ILE A 61 -0.35 14.39 22.60
CA ILE A 61 -0.93 13.07 22.32
C ILE A 61 -0.77 12.15 23.53
N ASN A 62 0.42 12.11 24.12
CA ASN A 62 0.64 11.32 25.33
C ASN A 62 -0.25 11.82 26.47
N ALA A 63 -0.40 13.14 26.63
CA ALA A 63 -1.34 13.73 27.60
C ALA A 63 -2.79 13.36 27.30
N PHE A 64 -3.19 13.30 26.02
CA PHE A 64 -4.52 12.84 25.63
C PHE A 64 -4.75 11.37 25.99
N PHE A 65 -3.79 10.48 25.74
CA PHE A 65 -3.92 9.06 26.10
C PHE A 65 -3.90 8.84 27.60
N GLU A 66 -3.06 9.57 28.36
CA GLU A 66 -3.07 9.52 29.83
C GLU A 66 -4.40 10.01 30.41
N ALA A 67 -4.95 11.12 29.88
CA ALA A 67 -6.24 11.65 30.29
C ALA A 67 -7.43 10.74 29.95
N ASN A 68 -7.28 9.87 28.94
CA ASN A 68 -8.32 8.93 28.51
C ASN A 68 -7.99 7.47 28.86
N LYS A 69 -7.05 7.24 29.74
CA LYS A 69 -6.67 5.89 30.19
C LYS A 69 -7.82 5.15 30.86
N GLU A 70 -8.68 5.87 31.55
CA GLU A 70 -9.91 5.35 32.16
C GLU A 70 -10.88 4.75 31.11
N PHE A 71 -10.89 5.25 29.87
CA PHE A 71 -11.67 4.70 28.76
C PHE A 71 -10.98 3.49 28.07
N GLY A 72 -9.85 3.02 28.62
CA GLY A 72 -9.12 1.85 28.14
C GLY A 72 -8.58 1.99 26.71
N ILE A 73 -8.31 3.21 26.22
CA ILE A 73 -7.75 3.44 24.89
C ILE A 73 -6.27 3.06 24.90
N ARG A 74 -5.89 2.09 24.06
CA ARG A 74 -4.50 1.64 23.91
C ARG A 74 -3.77 2.42 22.81
N LYS A 75 -2.50 2.73 23.04
CA LYS A 75 -1.63 3.30 22.00
C LYS A 75 -1.02 2.15 21.20
N LEU A 76 -1.67 1.74 20.12
CA LEU A 76 -1.25 0.62 19.27
C LEU A 76 0.00 0.96 18.42
N VAL A 77 0.15 2.23 18.04
CA VAL A 77 1.24 2.73 17.19
C VAL A 77 1.56 4.18 17.54
N SER A 78 2.79 4.62 17.31
CA SER A 78 3.17 6.01 17.56
C SER A 78 2.68 6.94 16.44
N VAL A 79 2.47 8.21 16.78
CA VAL A 79 2.12 9.25 15.80
C VAL A 79 3.27 9.50 14.83
N ASN A 80 4.50 9.38 15.29
CA ASN A 80 5.67 9.53 14.42
C ASN A 80 5.67 8.48 13.31
N LYS A 81 5.34 7.24 13.64
CA LYS A 81 5.23 6.15 12.65
C LYS A 81 4.08 6.38 11.67
N LEU A 82 2.94 6.87 12.13
CA LEU A 82 1.81 7.26 11.28
C LEU A 82 2.17 8.41 10.32
N MET A 83 2.95 9.40 10.80
CA MET A 83 3.43 10.50 9.96
C MET A 83 4.46 10.02 8.93
N GLU A 84 5.36 9.11 9.30
CA GLU A 84 6.33 8.48 8.40
C GLU A 84 5.62 7.70 7.28
N ALA A 85 4.55 7.00 7.62
CA ALA A 85 3.68 6.32 6.67
C ALA A 85 2.83 7.27 5.79
N ASN A 86 2.80 8.58 6.07
CA ASN A 86 1.93 9.60 5.45
C ASN A 86 0.43 9.36 5.68
N ALA A 87 0.05 8.82 6.83
CA ALA A 87 -1.34 8.54 7.19
C ALA A 87 -2.21 9.80 7.32
N ASN A 88 -1.58 10.96 7.58
CA ASN A 88 -2.24 12.26 7.77
C ASN A 88 -2.63 12.96 6.47
N ILE A 89 -2.18 12.51 5.30
CA ILE A 89 -2.42 13.19 4.01
C ILE A 89 -3.71 12.65 3.39
N GLY A 90 -4.76 13.46 3.42
CA GLY A 90 -6.03 13.15 2.76
C GLY A 90 -6.01 13.35 1.25
N SER A 91 -7.13 13.04 0.60
CA SER A 91 -7.34 13.25 -0.82
C SER A 91 -7.35 14.73 -1.19
N GLN A 92 -7.26 15.01 -2.49
CA GLN A 92 -7.38 16.38 -3.01
C GLN A 92 -8.75 16.98 -2.63
N ALA A 93 -8.76 18.28 -2.36
CA ALA A 93 -9.96 19.01 -1.97
C ALA A 93 -11.11 18.91 -2.99
N LYS A 94 -10.81 18.62 -4.25
CA LYS A 94 -11.81 18.41 -5.30
C LYS A 94 -12.69 17.16 -5.10
N TYR A 95 -12.13 16.12 -4.45
CA TYR A 95 -12.78 14.80 -4.35
C TYR A 95 -13.26 14.46 -2.94
N TRP A 96 -13.20 15.39 -1.98
CA TRP A 96 -13.57 15.10 -0.61
C TRP A 96 -15.07 14.88 -0.43
N ASN A 97 -15.46 14.07 0.54
CA ASN A 97 -16.84 13.87 0.92
C ASN A 97 -17.18 14.76 2.14
N PRO A 98 -18.24 15.57 2.10
CA PRO A 98 -18.66 16.41 3.23
C PRO A 98 -18.92 15.62 4.52
N LYS A 99 -19.41 14.39 4.46
CA LYS A 99 -19.63 13.51 5.62
C LYS A 99 -18.34 13.17 6.38
N MET A 100 -17.15 13.29 5.72
CA MET A 100 -15.83 13.09 6.34
C MET A 100 -15.35 14.29 7.14
N LYS A 101 -16.07 15.43 7.13
CA LYS A 101 -15.71 16.65 7.88
C LYS A 101 -15.31 16.41 9.34
N PRO A 102 -15.97 15.54 10.13
CA PRO A 102 -15.60 15.28 11.53
C PRO A 102 -14.20 14.70 11.71
N PHE A 103 -13.63 14.04 10.68
CA PHE A 103 -12.33 13.36 10.72
C PHE A 103 -11.19 14.20 10.15
N ILE A 104 -11.48 15.39 9.65
CA ILE A 104 -10.53 16.31 9.03
C ILE A 104 -10.03 17.30 10.05
N TYR A 105 -8.70 17.38 10.21
CA TYR A 105 -8.04 18.38 11.04
C TYR A 105 -8.00 19.76 10.38
N GLY A 106 -7.73 19.80 9.06
CA GLY A 106 -7.58 21.05 8.33
C GLY A 106 -7.24 20.84 6.86
N ARG A 107 -6.83 21.93 6.19
CA ARG A 107 -6.45 21.93 4.77
C ARG A 107 -5.02 22.40 4.59
N LYS A 108 -4.20 21.64 3.87
CA LYS A 108 -2.82 22.00 3.58
C LYS A 108 -2.75 22.85 2.31
N SER A 109 -2.33 24.13 2.45
CA SER A 109 -1.97 25.02 1.31
C SER A 109 -2.79 24.82 0.01
N GLY A 110 -4.10 24.75 0.14
CA GLY A 110 -5.04 24.77 -0.99
C GLY A 110 -5.25 23.47 -1.76
N ARG A 111 -4.48 22.39 -1.53
CA ARG A 111 -4.57 21.18 -2.37
C ARG A 111 -5.18 19.96 -1.68
N ASN A 112 -4.66 19.55 -0.54
CA ASN A 112 -5.07 18.31 0.15
C ASN A 112 -5.62 18.60 1.54
N TYR A 113 -6.56 17.79 1.99
CA TYR A 113 -7.00 17.78 3.39
C TYR A 113 -5.97 17.08 4.28
N ILE A 114 -5.96 17.46 5.56
CA ILE A 114 -5.17 16.80 6.60
C ILE A 114 -6.13 16.02 7.49
N ILE A 115 -5.89 14.74 7.66
CA ILE A 115 -6.66 13.84 8.52
C ILE A 115 -6.17 14.00 9.95
N ASP A 116 -7.11 13.96 10.91
CA ASP A 116 -6.84 14.00 12.33
C ASP A 116 -6.29 12.66 12.82
N LEU A 117 -4.99 12.60 13.11
CA LEU A 117 -4.33 11.37 13.57
C LEU A 117 -4.76 10.94 14.97
N LEU A 118 -5.20 11.87 15.85
CA LEU A 118 -5.73 11.51 17.16
C LEU A 118 -7.01 10.70 17.00
N LYS A 119 -7.92 11.17 16.18
CA LYS A 119 -9.14 10.43 15.85
C LYS A 119 -8.83 9.10 15.18
N CYS A 120 -7.87 9.09 14.24
CA CYS A 120 -7.40 7.85 13.62
C CYS A 120 -7.01 6.80 14.67
N MET A 121 -6.21 7.17 15.68
CA MET A 121 -5.75 6.26 16.73
C MET A 121 -6.91 5.76 17.62
N VAL A 122 -7.85 6.62 17.99
CA VAL A 122 -9.03 6.24 18.79
C VAL A 122 -9.92 5.26 18.04
N PHE A 123 -10.19 5.54 16.76
CA PHE A 123 -11.04 4.66 15.95
C PHE A 123 -10.31 3.35 15.59
N LEU A 124 -9.00 3.39 15.43
CA LEU A 124 -8.18 2.19 15.25
C LEU A 124 -8.24 1.28 16.49
N ASP A 125 -8.11 1.84 17.70
CA ASP A 125 -8.21 1.06 18.94
C ASP A 125 -9.60 0.43 19.12
N ARG A 126 -10.66 1.14 18.76
CA ARG A 126 -12.03 0.58 18.77
C ARG A 126 -12.18 -0.61 17.82
N ALA A 127 -11.68 -0.45 16.60
CA ALA A 127 -11.71 -1.53 15.60
C ALA A 127 -10.83 -2.71 16.03
N TYR A 128 -9.67 -2.43 16.64
CA TYR A 128 -8.78 -3.43 17.18
C TYR A 128 -9.45 -4.28 18.27
N LYS A 129 -10.06 -3.63 19.27
CA LYS A 129 -10.79 -4.32 20.35
C LYS A 129 -11.91 -5.19 19.81
N PHE A 130 -12.73 -4.63 18.91
CA PHE A 130 -13.82 -5.38 18.28
C PHE A 130 -13.30 -6.64 17.56
N LEU A 131 -12.23 -6.53 16.79
CA LEU A 131 -11.63 -7.69 16.09
C LEU A 131 -11.07 -8.72 17.07
N THR A 132 -10.37 -8.26 18.11
CA THR A 132 -9.79 -9.15 19.12
C THR A 132 -10.90 -9.93 19.86
N ASP A 133 -11.98 -9.28 20.25
CA ASP A 133 -13.09 -9.93 20.94
C ASP A 133 -13.85 -10.90 20.02
N LEU A 134 -14.13 -10.47 18.78
CA LEU A 134 -14.74 -11.34 17.76
C LEU A 134 -13.94 -12.62 17.51
N THR A 135 -12.61 -12.49 17.40
CA THR A 135 -11.74 -13.64 17.09
C THR A 135 -11.51 -14.54 18.29
N LYS A 136 -11.55 -14.04 19.53
CA LYS A 136 -11.60 -14.86 20.76
C LYS A 136 -12.83 -15.77 20.79
N GLU A 137 -13.96 -15.28 20.29
CA GLU A 137 -15.21 -16.06 20.17
C GLU A 137 -15.20 -17.03 18.96
N GLY A 138 -14.10 -17.12 18.22
CA GLY A 138 -13.97 -17.95 17.02
C GLY A 138 -14.61 -17.35 15.77
N GLY A 139 -14.87 -16.04 15.78
CA GLY A 139 -15.41 -15.32 14.64
C GLY A 139 -14.49 -15.31 13.42
N ARG A 140 -15.07 -15.38 12.23
CA ARG A 140 -14.35 -15.41 10.96
C ARG A 140 -14.32 -14.04 10.32
N VAL A 141 -13.13 -13.60 9.95
CA VAL A 141 -12.89 -12.29 9.34
C VAL A 141 -12.51 -12.46 7.87
N LEU A 142 -13.02 -11.57 7.01
CA LEU A 142 -12.66 -11.48 5.61
C LEU A 142 -11.94 -10.14 5.34
N LEU A 143 -10.69 -10.21 4.88
CA LEU A 143 -9.89 -9.05 4.51
C LEU A 143 -10.00 -8.79 3.00
N VAL A 144 -10.34 -7.56 2.61
CA VAL A 144 -10.52 -7.16 1.20
C VAL A 144 -9.60 -6.01 0.85
N GLY A 145 -8.73 -6.23 -0.15
CA GLY A 145 -7.82 -5.20 -0.65
C GLY A 145 -7.28 -5.55 -2.02
N THR A 146 -7.80 -4.88 -3.07
CA THR A 146 -7.50 -5.22 -4.47
C THR A 146 -6.59 -4.21 -5.16
N ARG A 147 -6.26 -3.10 -4.48
CA ARG A 147 -5.53 -1.97 -5.05
C ARG A 147 -4.03 -2.21 -5.10
N GLY A 148 -3.47 -2.28 -6.32
CA GLY A 148 -2.03 -2.37 -6.54
C GLY A 148 -1.41 -3.72 -6.13
N GLU A 149 -0.39 -4.15 -6.85
CA GLU A 149 0.18 -5.49 -6.67
C GLU A 149 0.88 -5.67 -5.31
N ILE A 150 1.54 -4.63 -4.80
CA ILE A 150 2.22 -4.65 -3.50
C ILE A 150 1.20 -4.90 -2.37
N ILE A 151 0.05 -4.21 -2.41
CA ILE A 151 -1.01 -4.39 -1.40
C ILE A 151 -1.66 -5.77 -1.53
N LYS A 152 -1.89 -6.27 -2.76
CA LYS A 152 -2.44 -7.61 -2.99
C LYS A 152 -1.57 -8.72 -2.38
N ASN A 153 -0.25 -8.60 -2.53
CA ASN A 153 0.69 -9.55 -1.97
C ASN A 153 0.73 -9.45 -0.45
N HIS A 154 0.77 -8.22 0.09
CA HIS A 154 0.72 -7.98 1.53
C HIS A 154 -0.57 -8.52 2.17
N VAL A 155 -1.73 -8.27 1.56
CA VAL A 155 -3.02 -8.85 2.00
C VAL A 155 -2.95 -10.38 2.08
N LYS A 156 -2.35 -11.02 1.08
CA LYS A 156 -2.19 -12.49 1.06
C LYS A 156 -1.27 -12.99 2.17
N GLU A 157 -0.16 -12.30 2.44
CA GLU A 157 0.81 -12.66 3.47
C GLU A 157 0.23 -12.46 4.87
N GLU A 158 -0.34 -11.29 5.14
CA GLU A 158 -0.96 -10.95 6.41
C GLU A 158 -2.17 -11.82 6.73
N SER A 159 -3.00 -12.12 5.73
CA SER A 159 -4.13 -13.03 5.93
C SER A 159 -3.72 -14.46 6.26
N LYS A 160 -2.59 -14.93 5.71
CA LYS A 160 -2.03 -16.23 6.09
C LYS A 160 -1.51 -16.22 7.53
N ARG A 161 -0.84 -15.13 7.94
CA ARG A 161 -0.34 -14.94 9.31
C ARG A 161 -1.50 -14.91 10.31
N ALA A 162 -2.53 -14.12 10.02
CA ALA A 162 -3.71 -13.97 10.87
C ALA A 162 -4.74 -15.11 10.72
N LYS A 163 -4.48 -16.12 9.88
CA LYS A 163 -5.40 -17.24 9.61
C LYS A 163 -6.82 -16.79 9.22
N CYS A 164 -6.94 -15.63 8.56
CA CYS A 164 -8.21 -15.09 8.09
C CYS A 164 -8.40 -15.28 6.59
N PHE A 165 -9.62 -15.10 6.11
CA PHE A 165 -9.95 -15.15 4.68
C PHE A 165 -9.57 -13.86 4.00
N TYR A 166 -9.32 -13.90 2.68
CA TYR A 166 -8.99 -12.69 1.93
C TYR A 166 -9.50 -12.70 0.50
N VAL A 167 -9.73 -11.48 -0.02
CA VAL A 167 -9.93 -11.20 -1.44
C VAL A 167 -8.94 -10.11 -1.85
N ASN A 168 -7.93 -10.48 -2.65
CA ASN A 168 -6.86 -9.59 -3.07
C ASN A 168 -6.84 -9.30 -4.57
N GLN A 169 -7.73 -9.91 -5.34
CA GLN A 169 -7.88 -9.59 -6.76
C GLN A 169 -9.09 -8.66 -6.95
N ARG A 170 -10.00 -8.98 -7.80
CA ARG A 170 -11.22 -8.22 -7.99
C ARG A 170 -12.34 -8.79 -7.13
N TRP A 171 -13.10 -7.92 -6.45
CA TRP A 171 -14.35 -8.32 -5.81
C TRP A 171 -15.37 -8.75 -6.89
N LEU A 172 -15.88 -9.95 -6.76
CA LEU A 172 -16.95 -10.44 -7.64
C LEU A 172 -18.30 -10.10 -7.03
N GLY A 173 -19.16 -9.42 -7.79
CA GLY A 173 -20.52 -9.13 -7.33
C GLY A 173 -21.25 -10.40 -6.90
N GLY A 174 -21.92 -10.35 -5.74
CA GLY A 174 -22.60 -11.51 -5.15
C GLY A 174 -21.71 -12.41 -4.30
N THR A 175 -20.47 -12.00 -4.00
CA THR A 175 -19.55 -12.82 -3.17
C THR A 175 -20.13 -13.10 -1.80
N LEU A 176 -20.85 -12.19 -1.18
CA LEU A 176 -21.56 -12.39 0.09
C LEU A 176 -23.05 -12.66 -0.15
N THR A 177 -23.73 -11.84 -0.93
CA THR A 177 -25.19 -11.91 -1.13
C THR A 177 -25.63 -13.15 -1.90
N ASN A 178 -24.78 -13.70 -2.79
CA ASN A 178 -25.03 -14.93 -3.53
C ASN A 178 -23.97 -15.99 -3.21
N PHE A 179 -23.64 -16.14 -1.92
CA PHE A 179 -22.61 -17.06 -1.45
C PHE A 179 -22.83 -18.52 -1.91
N ARG A 180 -24.09 -18.94 -2.07
CA ARG A 180 -24.42 -20.28 -2.56
C ARG A 180 -23.83 -20.55 -3.95
N THR A 181 -23.90 -19.61 -4.86
CA THR A 181 -23.33 -19.72 -6.23
C THR A 181 -21.81 -19.64 -6.19
N ILE A 182 -21.24 -18.75 -5.35
CA ILE A 182 -19.80 -18.64 -5.14
C ILE A 182 -19.25 -19.97 -4.58
N ASN A 183 -19.93 -20.57 -3.62
CA ASN A 183 -19.53 -21.86 -3.04
C ASN A 183 -19.49 -22.99 -4.08
N LYS A 184 -20.42 -23.02 -5.03
CA LYS A 184 -20.34 -23.99 -6.16
C LYS A 184 -19.05 -23.80 -6.97
N SER A 185 -18.62 -22.56 -7.21
CA SER A 185 -17.37 -22.27 -7.90
C SER A 185 -16.14 -22.65 -7.06
N ILE A 186 -16.20 -22.48 -5.74
CA ILE A 186 -15.16 -22.92 -4.79
C ILE A 186 -15.06 -24.45 -4.79
N ILE A 187 -16.18 -25.18 -4.75
CA ILE A 187 -16.21 -26.66 -4.83
C ILE A 187 -15.61 -27.12 -6.16
N LYS A 188 -15.97 -26.47 -7.27
CA LYS A 188 -15.38 -26.76 -8.58
C LYS A 188 -13.85 -26.58 -8.58
N LEU A 189 -13.35 -25.48 -7.98
CA LEU A 189 -11.92 -25.24 -7.82
C LEU A 189 -11.24 -26.34 -7.01
N ASN A 190 -11.84 -26.73 -5.88
CA ASN A 190 -11.29 -27.79 -5.03
C ASN A 190 -11.24 -29.14 -5.78
N ASN A 191 -12.28 -29.50 -6.54
CA ASN A 191 -12.30 -30.70 -7.35
C ASN A 191 -11.22 -30.66 -8.45
N LEU A 192 -11.04 -29.53 -9.13
CA LEU A 192 -9.99 -29.39 -10.14
C LEU A 192 -8.58 -29.53 -9.54
N ILE A 193 -8.36 -29.00 -8.34
CA ILE A 193 -7.08 -29.15 -7.61
C ILE A 193 -6.87 -30.63 -7.24
N MET A 194 -7.90 -31.32 -6.75
CA MET A 194 -7.81 -32.74 -6.41
C MET A 194 -7.47 -33.59 -7.63
N ILE A 195 -8.11 -33.36 -8.79
CA ILE A 195 -7.80 -34.02 -10.06
C ILE A 195 -6.36 -33.78 -10.50
N GLN A 196 -5.81 -32.56 -10.25
CA GLN A 196 -4.42 -32.23 -10.59
C GLN A 196 -3.40 -32.91 -9.67
N LEU A 197 -3.74 -33.11 -8.40
CA LEU A 197 -2.89 -33.77 -7.41
C LEU A 197 -2.96 -35.32 -7.52
N SER A 198 -4.04 -35.86 -8.06
CA SER A 198 -4.21 -37.27 -8.31
C SER A 198 -3.71 -37.68 -9.70
N ASP A 199 -3.38 -38.93 -9.89
CA ASP A 199 -3.02 -39.47 -11.21
C ASP A 199 -4.19 -39.47 -12.23
N GLU A 200 -5.37 -39.04 -11.80
CA GLU A 200 -6.55 -38.94 -12.69
C GLU A 200 -6.34 -37.93 -13.82
N ILE A 201 -5.49 -36.92 -13.64
CA ILE A 201 -5.17 -35.95 -14.70
C ILE A 201 -4.56 -36.65 -15.92
N LYS A 202 -3.84 -37.79 -15.74
CA LYS A 202 -3.19 -38.53 -16.81
C LYS A 202 -4.21 -39.26 -17.72
N LYS A 203 -5.45 -39.45 -17.26
CA LYS A 203 -6.54 -40.05 -18.04
C LYS A 203 -7.11 -39.13 -19.12
N TYR A 204 -6.84 -37.81 -19.01
CA TYR A 204 -7.32 -36.80 -19.95
C TYR A 204 -6.32 -36.61 -21.09
N SER A 205 -6.80 -36.16 -22.26
CA SER A 205 -5.94 -35.77 -23.38
C SER A 205 -5.07 -34.55 -22.98
N LYS A 206 -3.89 -34.38 -23.60
CA LYS A 206 -2.99 -33.22 -23.31
C LYS A 206 -3.69 -31.85 -23.41
N LYS A 207 -4.61 -31.71 -24.38
CA LYS A 207 -5.41 -30.49 -24.56
C LYS A 207 -6.34 -30.24 -23.37
N GLU A 208 -7.03 -31.24 -22.89
CA GLU A 208 -7.93 -31.16 -21.74
C GLU A 208 -7.17 -30.91 -20.43
N GLN A 209 -6.00 -31.53 -20.25
CA GLN A 209 -5.12 -31.26 -19.12
C GLN A 209 -4.77 -29.77 -19.05
N LEU A 210 -4.31 -29.17 -20.16
CA LEU A 210 -3.98 -27.77 -20.24
C LEU A 210 -5.21 -26.87 -19.98
N GLN A 211 -6.38 -27.26 -20.46
CA GLN A 211 -7.62 -26.51 -20.21
C GLN A 211 -7.99 -26.52 -18.73
N LYS A 212 -7.90 -27.69 -18.07
CA LYS A 212 -8.15 -27.83 -16.62
C LYS A 212 -7.15 -27.03 -15.79
N ILE A 213 -5.87 -27.02 -16.16
CA ILE A 213 -4.83 -26.23 -15.49
C ILE A 213 -5.16 -24.74 -15.58
N LYS A 214 -5.44 -24.23 -16.80
CA LYS A 214 -5.81 -22.82 -17.01
C LYS A 214 -7.08 -22.42 -16.24
N GLU A 215 -8.06 -23.31 -16.17
CA GLU A 215 -9.29 -23.09 -15.41
C GLU A 215 -9.00 -23.02 -13.90
N THR A 216 -8.16 -23.92 -13.38
CA THR A 216 -7.74 -23.91 -11.97
C THR A 216 -7.00 -22.64 -11.61
N GLU A 217 -6.07 -22.18 -12.45
CA GLU A 217 -5.36 -20.94 -12.26
C GLU A 217 -6.32 -19.74 -12.22
N ARG A 218 -7.25 -19.68 -13.17
CA ARG A 218 -8.25 -18.62 -13.24
C ARG A 218 -9.13 -18.58 -11.99
N LEU A 219 -9.68 -19.73 -11.58
CA LEU A 219 -10.53 -19.80 -10.39
C LEU A 219 -9.72 -19.58 -9.11
N GLY A 220 -8.50 -20.11 -9.03
CA GLY A 220 -7.58 -19.94 -7.91
C GLY A 220 -7.20 -18.48 -7.67
N LYS A 221 -7.06 -17.71 -8.75
CA LYS A 221 -6.79 -16.27 -8.68
C LYS A 221 -7.88 -15.50 -7.94
N PHE A 222 -9.17 -15.84 -8.14
CA PHE A 222 -10.29 -15.13 -7.52
C PHE A 222 -10.74 -15.73 -6.20
N PHE A 223 -10.75 -17.05 -6.09
CA PHE A 223 -11.33 -17.77 -4.95
C PHE A 223 -10.28 -18.37 -4.01
N GLY A 224 -8.98 -18.24 -4.31
CA GLY A 224 -7.92 -18.86 -3.53
C GLY A 224 -7.93 -18.44 -2.05
N GLY A 225 -8.23 -17.18 -1.77
CA GLY A 225 -8.27 -16.65 -0.39
C GLY A 225 -9.52 -17.03 0.40
N ILE A 226 -10.60 -17.44 -0.28
CA ILE A 226 -11.87 -17.86 0.36
C ILE A 226 -12.15 -19.34 0.17
N ARG A 227 -11.16 -20.11 -0.31
CA ARG A 227 -11.33 -21.53 -0.66
C ARG A 227 -11.81 -22.41 0.51
N THR A 228 -11.39 -22.09 1.72
CA THR A 228 -11.72 -22.85 2.94
C THR A 228 -12.93 -22.27 3.69
N MET A 229 -13.54 -21.19 3.19
CA MET A 229 -14.66 -20.53 3.82
C MET A 229 -15.94 -21.35 3.65
N LYS A 230 -16.44 -21.92 4.76
CA LYS A 230 -17.66 -22.76 4.78
C LYS A 230 -18.96 -21.96 4.95
N GLY A 231 -18.88 -20.69 5.29
CA GLY A 231 -20.05 -19.83 5.53
C GLY A 231 -19.65 -18.35 5.52
N LEU A 232 -20.60 -17.46 5.66
CA LEU A 232 -20.37 -16.02 5.67
C LEU A 232 -19.41 -15.60 6.80
N PRO A 233 -18.57 -14.57 6.58
CA PRO A 233 -17.73 -14.00 7.63
C PRO A 233 -18.60 -13.20 8.63
N GLN A 234 -18.13 -13.07 9.87
CA GLN A 234 -18.77 -12.25 10.90
C GLN A 234 -18.25 -10.80 10.92
N ALA A 235 -17.14 -10.51 10.25
CA ALA A 235 -16.67 -9.15 10.03
C ALA A 235 -15.95 -9.03 8.69
N LEU A 236 -16.04 -7.83 8.10
CA LEU A 236 -15.36 -7.49 6.84
C LEU A 236 -14.37 -6.36 7.09
N ILE A 237 -13.11 -6.55 6.71
CA ILE A 237 -12.09 -5.49 6.70
C ILE A 237 -11.88 -5.03 5.26
N VAL A 238 -12.05 -3.73 5.00
CA VAL A 238 -11.92 -3.13 3.66
C VAL A 238 -10.80 -2.08 3.67
N LEU A 239 -9.80 -2.24 2.80
CA LEU A 239 -8.66 -1.34 2.75
C LEU A 239 -8.90 -0.04 1.99
N ASP A 240 -9.92 0.01 1.13
CA ASP A 240 -10.38 1.23 0.45
C ASP A 240 -11.86 1.09 0.08
N PRO A 241 -12.80 1.68 0.85
CA PRO A 241 -14.23 1.53 0.62
C PRO A 241 -14.71 2.22 -0.67
N VAL A 242 -13.90 3.09 -1.28
CA VAL A 242 -14.23 3.72 -2.58
C VAL A 242 -14.00 2.74 -3.72
N VAL A 243 -12.90 1.99 -3.67
CA VAL A 243 -12.58 0.95 -4.66
C VAL A 243 -13.47 -0.27 -4.47
N GLU A 244 -13.65 -0.69 -3.22
CA GLU A 244 -14.40 -1.90 -2.85
C GLU A 244 -15.85 -1.60 -2.44
N HIS A 245 -16.48 -0.60 -3.06
CA HIS A 245 -17.83 -0.16 -2.71
C HIS A 245 -18.85 -1.31 -2.75
N ASN A 246 -18.74 -2.21 -3.73
CA ASN A 246 -19.62 -3.36 -3.85
C ASN A 246 -19.52 -4.31 -2.63
N ALA A 247 -18.32 -4.51 -2.09
CA ALA A 247 -18.11 -5.33 -0.90
C ALA A 247 -18.79 -4.72 0.33
N VAL A 248 -18.67 -3.40 0.50
CA VAL A 248 -19.30 -2.64 1.59
C VAL A 248 -20.82 -2.73 1.50
N VAL A 249 -21.41 -2.51 0.31
CA VAL A 249 -22.87 -2.59 0.10
C VAL A 249 -23.40 -4.00 0.34
N GLU A 250 -22.68 -5.04 -0.10
CA GLU A 250 -23.10 -6.42 0.13
C GLU A 250 -23.04 -6.79 1.62
N ALA A 251 -21.98 -6.38 2.34
CA ALA A 251 -21.85 -6.61 3.77
C ALA A 251 -22.97 -5.91 4.55
N HIS A 252 -23.25 -4.65 4.24
CA HIS A 252 -24.31 -3.88 4.88
C HIS A 252 -25.68 -4.52 4.68
N LYS A 253 -25.99 -5.04 3.48
CA LYS A 253 -27.26 -5.77 3.20
C LYS A 253 -27.42 -7.04 4.04
N LEU A 254 -26.32 -7.65 4.46
CA LEU A 254 -26.30 -8.88 5.27
C LEU A 254 -26.05 -8.61 6.75
N HIS A 255 -26.02 -7.33 7.15
CA HIS A 255 -25.73 -6.89 8.52
C HIS A 255 -24.39 -7.44 9.06
N ILE A 256 -23.39 -7.57 8.16
CA ILE A 256 -22.02 -7.93 8.52
C ILE A 256 -21.28 -6.65 8.85
N PRO A 257 -20.71 -6.50 10.08
CA PRO A 257 -19.98 -5.31 10.48
C PRO A 257 -18.78 -5.07 9.56
N VAL A 258 -18.66 -3.80 9.10
CA VAL A 258 -17.62 -3.35 8.17
C VAL A 258 -16.62 -2.47 8.90
N ILE A 259 -15.36 -2.91 8.92
CA ILE A 259 -14.22 -2.12 9.34
C ILE A 259 -13.54 -1.59 8.07
N ALA A 260 -13.38 -0.27 7.92
CA ALA A 260 -12.77 0.26 6.70
C ALA A 260 -11.72 1.34 6.98
N LEU A 261 -10.63 1.27 6.23
CA LEU A 261 -9.66 2.36 6.10
C LEU A 261 -10.25 3.41 5.16
N ALA A 262 -10.58 4.58 5.68
CA ALA A 262 -11.31 5.59 4.93
C ALA A 262 -10.49 6.87 4.74
N ASN A 263 -10.27 7.24 3.48
CA ASN A 263 -9.69 8.53 3.12
C ASN A 263 -10.79 9.61 3.08
N THR A 264 -10.44 10.87 2.93
CA THR A 264 -11.37 12.02 2.91
C THR A 264 -12.40 12.00 1.78
N ASN A 265 -12.28 11.11 0.78
CA ASN A 265 -13.22 10.92 -0.33
C ASN A 265 -14.21 9.77 -0.11
N ALA A 266 -14.09 9.02 0.99
CA ALA A 266 -14.99 7.91 1.30
C ALA A 266 -16.34 8.37 1.85
N ASP A 267 -17.37 7.53 1.71
CA ASP A 267 -18.67 7.71 2.39
C ASP A 267 -18.67 6.87 3.68
N PRO A 268 -18.74 7.49 4.87
CA PRO A 268 -18.75 6.77 6.14
C PRO A 268 -20.08 6.11 6.48
N SER A 269 -21.16 6.37 5.72
CA SER A 269 -22.54 6.00 6.11
C SER A 269 -22.78 4.50 6.18
N LEU A 270 -22.02 3.69 5.45
CA LEU A 270 -22.15 2.22 5.39
C LEU A 270 -21.04 1.49 6.14
N ILE A 271 -20.25 2.23 6.94
CA ILE A 271 -19.09 1.71 7.65
C ILE A 271 -19.35 1.76 9.15
N ASP A 272 -19.26 0.61 9.83
CA ASP A 272 -19.49 0.53 11.27
C ASP A 272 -18.26 1.00 12.07
N PHE A 273 -17.09 0.59 11.65
CA PHE A 273 -15.80 0.95 12.26
C PHE A 273 -14.92 1.67 11.25
N ILE A 274 -15.06 2.99 11.20
CA ILE A 274 -14.25 3.81 10.30
C ILE A 274 -12.89 4.10 10.92
N ILE A 275 -11.81 3.92 10.12
CA ILE A 275 -10.44 4.29 10.49
C ILE A 275 -9.99 5.39 9.50
N PRO A 276 -10.04 6.66 9.90
CA PRO A 276 -9.69 7.76 9.02
C PRO A 276 -8.18 7.79 8.78
N CYS A 277 -7.75 7.45 7.57
CA CYS A 277 -6.34 7.44 7.18
C CYS A 277 -6.16 7.57 5.66
N ASN A 278 -4.92 7.71 5.22
CA ASN A 278 -4.57 7.81 3.82
C ASN A 278 -4.55 6.45 3.12
N THR A 279 -5.60 6.09 2.40
CA THR A 279 -5.65 4.86 1.60
C THR A 279 -4.82 4.93 0.30
N SER A 280 -4.34 6.12 -0.10
CA SER A 280 -3.51 6.28 -1.30
C SER A 280 -2.04 5.97 -1.05
N SER A 281 -1.57 6.02 0.19
CA SER A 281 -0.20 5.68 0.59
C SER A 281 -0.07 4.18 0.85
N ILE A 282 0.80 3.51 0.11
CA ILE A 282 1.09 2.07 0.31
C ILE A 282 1.63 1.83 1.72
N LYS A 283 2.50 2.72 2.23
CA LYS A 283 3.06 2.61 3.59
C LYS A 283 1.98 2.64 4.67
N THR A 284 0.98 3.54 4.50
CA THR A 284 -0.15 3.63 5.43
C THR A 284 -1.00 2.37 5.40
N VAL A 285 -1.39 1.92 4.20
CA VAL A 285 -2.23 0.72 4.05
C VAL A 285 -1.51 -0.50 4.60
N TYR A 286 -0.21 -0.64 4.32
CA TYR A 286 0.63 -1.71 4.85
C TYR A 286 0.61 -1.73 6.38
N LEU A 287 0.94 -0.61 7.03
CA LEU A 287 0.97 -0.48 8.49
C LEU A 287 -0.39 -0.78 9.12
N MET A 288 -1.47 -0.17 8.59
CA MET A 288 -2.81 -0.36 9.13
C MET A 288 -3.31 -1.80 8.96
N THR A 289 -3.03 -2.43 7.83
CA THR A 289 -3.39 -3.83 7.60
C THR A 289 -2.67 -4.75 8.60
N SER A 290 -1.37 -4.55 8.82
CA SER A 290 -0.62 -5.35 9.80
C SER A 290 -1.16 -5.18 11.22
N ILE A 291 -1.54 -3.95 11.63
CA ILE A 291 -2.14 -3.71 12.96
C ILE A 291 -3.50 -4.39 13.08
N LEU A 292 -4.35 -4.34 12.06
CA LEU A 292 -5.65 -5.02 12.08
C LEU A 292 -5.52 -6.55 12.08
N CYS A 293 -4.51 -7.08 11.38
CA CYS A 293 -4.18 -8.50 11.43
C CYS A 293 -3.58 -8.92 12.78
N ASP A 294 -2.86 -8.02 13.46
CA ASP A 294 -2.38 -8.24 14.83
C ASP A 294 -3.54 -8.38 15.83
N ALA A 295 -4.64 -7.62 15.63
CA ALA A 295 -5.84 -7.79 16.45
C ALA A 295 -6.43 -9.20 16.32
N ILE A 296 -6.44 -9.75 15.11
CA ILE A 296 -6.90 -11.12 14.85
C ILE A 296 -5.93 -12.13 15.49
N CYS A 297 -4.62 -11.92 15.34
CA CYS A 297 -3.60 -12.77 15.96
C CYS A 297 -3.70 -12.77 17.49
N GLU A 298 -3.86 -11.59 18.13
CA GLU A 298 -4.03 -11.47 19.57
C GLU A 298 -5.27 -12.24 20.05
N GLY A 299 -6.39 -12.16 19.31
CA GLY A 299 -7.60 -12.92 19.62
C GLY A 299 -7.42 -14.43 19.49
N LEU A 300 -6.59 -14.89 18.58
CA LEU A 300 -6.24 -16.30 18.38
C LEU A 300 -5.10 -16.79 19.31
N GLY A 301 -4.47 -15.90 20.09
CA GLY A 301 -3.29 -16.21 20.92
C GLY A 301 -1.98 -16.36 20.14
N GLU A 302 -1.93 -15.84 18.91
CA GLU A 302 -0.75 -15.85 18.04
C GLU A 302 0.10 -14.56 18.23
N PRO A 303 1.41 -14.59 17.92
CA PRO A 303 2.28 -13.41 18.09
C PRO A 303 1.91 -12.26 17.17
N THR A 304 2.01 -11.03 17.70
CA THR A 304 1.80 -9.78 16.96
C THR A 304 3.05 -9.37 16.18
N ALA A 305 2.87 -8.71 15.03
CA ALA A 305 3.96 -8.26 14.17
C ALA A 305 4.37 -6.80 14.42
N VAL A 306 3.42 -5.94 14.74
CA VAL A 306 3.59 -4.49 14.89
C VAL A 306 3.26 -4.03 16.29
N VAL A 307 2.14 -4.47 16.85
CA VAL A 307 1.64 -4.03 18.16
C VAL A 307 2.58 -4.52 19.26
N GLY A 308 3.00 -3.59 20.13
CA GLY A 308 3.94 -3.88 21.23
C GLY A 308 5.42 -3.74 20.85
N LYS A 309 5.75 -3.44 19.60
CA LYS A 309 7.12 -3.17 19.14
C LYS A 309 7.44 -1.68 19.16
N ASN A 310 8.74 -1.38 19.27
CA ASN A 310 9.24 -0.01 19.13
C ASN A 310 9.15 0.46 17.66
N ASP A 311 9.09 1.78 17.47
CA ASP A 311 8.98 2.40 16.12
C ASP A 311 10.12 1.98 15.16
N ASP A 312 11.33 1.78 15.68
CA ASP A 312 12.51 1.41 14.89
C ASP A 312 12.46 -0.05 14.39
N GLU A 313 11.73 -0.91 15.08
CA GLU A 313 11.54 -2.32 14.71
C GLU A 313 10.44 -2.50 13.64
N ILE A 314 9.58 -1.50 13.45
CA ILE A 314 8.50 -1.55 12.48
C ILE A 314 9.04 -1.13 11.10
N ILE A 315 9.24 -2.10 10.22
CA ILE A 315 9.77 -1.86 8.88
C ILE A 315 8.63 -1.53 7.92
N LEU A 316 8.64 -0.32 7.37
CA LEU A 316 7.72 0.08 6.30
C LEU A 316 8.30 -0.28 4.92
N PRO A 317 7.48 -0.66 3.93
CA PRO A 317 7.95 -1.03 2.61
C PRO A 317 8.69 0.14 1.95
N ASP A 318 9.91 -0.13 1.47
CA ASP A 318 10.67 0.82 0.66
C ASP A 318 10.23 0.69 -0.81
N LEU A 319 9.45 1.68 -1.25
CA LEU A 319 8.85 1.68 -2.59
C LEU A 319 9.90 1.71 -3.71
N ALA A 320 11.05 2.32 -3.48
CA ALA A 320 12.12 2.38 -4.48
C ALA A 320 12.74 1.00 -4.75
N LYS A 321 12.96 0.20 -3.72
CA LYS A 321 13.49 -1.17 -3.84
C LYS A 321 12.48 -2.13 -4.46
N ASN A 322 11.19 -1.98 -4.11
CA ASN A 322 10.14 -2.85 -4.64
C ASN A 322 9.88 -2.65 -6.14
N VAL A 323 9.98 -1.42 -6.66
CA VAL A 323 9.86 -1.14 -8.10
C VAL A 323 11.02 -1.79 -8.86
N GLN A 324 12.26 -1.65 -8.37
CA GLN A 324 13.44 -2.27 -8.99
C GLN A 324 13.35 -3.80 -9.00
N ASN A 325 12.91 -4.42 -7.90
CA ASN A 325 12.73 -5.88 -7.83
C ASN A 325 11.64 -6.38 -8.79
N GLN A 326 10.54 -5.66 -8.96
CA GLN A 326 9.50 -6.01 -9.93
C GLN A 326 9.97 -5.87 -11.37
N GLU A 327 10.77 -4.84 -11.69
CA GLU A 327 11.39 -4.69 -13.01
C GLU A 327 12.37 -5.82 -13.30
N ILE A 328 13.16 -6.25 -12.34
CA ILE A 328 14.09 -7.38 -12.47
C ILE A 328 13.31 -8.68 -12.70
N ILE A 329 12.25 -8.95 -11.92
CA ILE A 329 11.42 -10.14 -12.06
C ILE A 329 10.72 -10.16 -13.44
N ASN A 330 10.20 -9.02 -13.89
CA ASN A 330 9.58 -8.92 -15.21
C ASN A 330 10.58 -9.11 -16.35
N ARG A 331 11.82 -8.60 -16.23
CA ARG A 331 12.89 -8.82 -17.20
C ARG A 331 13.33 -10.28 -17.24
N THR A 332 13.48 -10.92 -16.09
CA THR A 332 13.88 -12.34 -16.02
C THR A 332 12.78 -13.30 -16.50
N SER A 333 11.51 -12.95 -16.33
CA SER A 333 10.40 -13.73 -16.90
C SER A 333 10.30 -13.57 -18.42
N PHE A 334 10.62 -12.39 -18.96
CA PHE A 334 10.67 -12.14 -20.41
C PHE A 334 11.81 -12.91 -21.09
N THR A 335 13.01 -12.95 -20.47
CA THR A 335 14.16 -13.70 -20.99
C THR A 335 13.96 -15.22 -20.90
N LYS A 336 13.28 -15.74 -19.88
CA LYS A 336 12.93 -17.17 -19.80
C LYS A 336 11.86 -17.60 -20.82
N GLY A 337 10.99 -16.71 -21.27
CA GLY A 337 10.06 -16.93 -22.38
C GLY A 337 10.77 -16.98 -23.75
N ALA A 338 11.71 -16.08 -23.97
CA ALA A 338 12.42 -15.97 -25.24
C ALA A 338 13.43 -17.09 -25.52
N ILE A 339 13.94 -17.78 -24.48
CA ILE A 339 14.89 -18.89 -24.63
C ILE A 339 14.18 -20.22 -24.96
N LYS A 340 12.85 -20.32 -24.85
CA LYS A 340 12.11 -21.54 -25.18
C LYS A 340 11.71 -21.66 -26.64
N ASP A 341 11.81 -20.61 -27.42
CA ASP A 341 11.36 -20.59 -28.82
C ASP A 341 12.49 -20.84 -29.85
N ASP A 342 13.77 -20.94 -29.42
CA ASP A 342 14.93 -21.11 -30.31
C ASP A 342 15.57 -22.52 -30.30
N ALA A 343 14.93 -23.52 -29.73
CA ALA A 343 15.39 -24.91 -29.79
C ALA A 343 14.64 -25.70 -30.86
N THR A 344 14.99 -25.49 -32.12
CA THR A 344 14.72 -26.44 -33.21
C THR A 344 15.71 -27.62 -33.07
N PRO A 345 15.24 -28.87 -32.98
CA PRO A 345 16.15 -29.99 -33.01
C PRO A 345 16.66 -30.24 -34.45
N GLU A 346 17.95 -30.12 -34.66
CA GLU A 346 18.62 -30.61 -35.84
C GLU A 346 18.44 -32.13 -35.89
N ILE A 347 17.89 -32.59 -37.01
CA ILE A 347 17.79 -34.03 -37.34
C ILE A 347 19.13 -34.46 -37.90
N GLU A 348 19.97 -35.10 -37.11
CA GLU A 348 21.16 -35.83 -37.64
C GLU A 348 20.71 -37.08 -38.39
N SER A 349 20.88 -37.07 -39.71
CA SER A 349 20.78 -38.18 -40.58
C SER A 349 22.04 -39.04 -40.46
N ASN A 350 22.02 -40.09 -39.66
CA ASN A 350 23.06 -41.13 -39.70
C ASN A 350 22.83 -42.05 -40.93
N LYS A 351 23.70 -41.91 -41.94
CA LYS A 351 23.90 -42.91 -42.98
C LYS A 351 24.68 -44.05 -42.37
N THR A 352 24.07 -45.22 -42.36
CA THR A 352 24.77 -46.50 -42.23
C THR A 352 25.39 -46.89 -43.55
N VAL A 353 26.70 -47.18 -43.55
CA VAL A 353 27.42 -47.94 -44.57
C VAL A 353 28.03 -49.12 -43.85
N GLU A 354 27.78 -50.31 -44.43
CA GLU A 354 28.31 -51.65 -44.21
C GLU A 354 27.89 -52.38 -42.96
#